data_2f05246de73ea5fc9f848cf439e0c7c1
#
_entry.id   2f05246de73ea5fc9f848cf439e0c7c1
#
_cell.length_a   1.000
_cell.length_b   1.000
_cell.length_c   1.000
_cell.angle_alpha   90.00
_cell.angle_beta   90.00
_cell.angle_gamma   90.00
#
_symmetry.space_group_name_H-M   'P 1'
#
loop_
_entity.id
_entity.type
_entity.pdbx_description
1 polymer ?
#
loop_
_entity_poly.entity_id
_entity_poly.type
_entity_poly.pdbx_seq_one_letter_code
_entity_poly.pdbx_strand_id
1 'polypeptide(L)'
;SILFYHISTARSTDSELRGLTQQQLADFSGIPLGTLKKYETGNRNPKQEPLQRIADPLHISITSFQDIHLETIGEVAPYLFAISKVGKVQFHGNKDADGKFDLNTLTISFDSPVLKHFLKEWADSKVIIDHLRDEAQFSPDETTKAFLLNRADEIEQELELRMVDSQMLIQSAKK
;
A
#
# COMPACT_ATOMS: atom_id res chain seq x y z
N SER A 1 -12.13 -2.40 -6.52
CA SER A 1 -11.41 -3.61 -6.05
C SER A 1 -9.92 -3.42 -6.29
N ILE A 2 -9.10 -3.67 -5.27
CA ILE A 2 -7.63 -3.62 -5.33
C ILE A 2 -7.11 -4.52 -6.47
N LEU A 3 -7.74 -5.67 -6.71
CA LEU A 3 -7.41 -6.54 -7.84
C LEU A 3 -7.52 -5.82 -9.19
N PHE A 4 -8.60 -5.04 -9.38
CA PHE A 4 -8.80 -4.22 -10.58
C PHE A 4 -7.67 -3.19 -10.75
N TYR A 5 -7.30 -2.54 -9.66
CA TYR A 5 -6.23 -1.54 -9.65
C TYR A 5 -4.86 -2.14 -9.98
N HIS A 6 -4.47 -3.25 -9.35
CA HIS A 6 -3.18 -3.90 -9.61
C HIS A 6 -3.04 -4.48 -11.02
N ILE A 7 -4.13 -4.99 -11.59
CA ILE A 7 -4.11 -5.51 -12.96
C ILE A 7 -4.24 -4.37 -13.97
N SER A 8 -4.98 -3.29 -13.65
CA SER A 8 -5.14 -2.13 -14.54
C SER A 8 -3.91 -1.22 -14.60
N THR A 9 -3.13 -1.11 -13.52
CA THR A 9 -1.85 -0.37 -13.52
C THR A 9 -0.76 -1.10 -14.30
N ALA A 10 -0.87 -2.42 -14.50
CA ALA A 10 -0.09 -3.12 -15.54
C ALA A 10 -0.40 -2.61 -16.96
N ARG A 11 -1.41 -1.77 -17.11
CA ARG A 11 -1.90 -1.21 -18.38
C ARG A 11 -1.43 0.22 -18.67
N SER A 12 -1.01 0.98 -17.64
CA SER A 12 -0.59 2.35 -17.84
C SER A 12 0.83 2.40 -18.37
N THR A 13 1.05 3.33 -19.29
CA THR A 13 2.26 3.59 -20.06
C THR A 13 3.51 3.94 -19.23
N ASP A 14 3.43 3.89 -17.92
CA ASP A 14 4.59 4.02 -17.05
C ASP A 14 5.22 2.64 -16.78
N SER A 15 5.81 2.11 -17.87
CA SER A 15 6.27 0.73 -18.02
C SER A 15 7.52 0.36 -17.22
N GLU A 16 8.05 1.23 -16.40
CA GLU A 16 9.27 0.94 -15.63
C GLU A 16 9.01 0.30 -14.27
N LEU A 17 7.79 0.41 -13.71
CA LEU A 17 7.51 -0.11 -12.38
C LEU A 17 7.04 -1.57 -12.34
N ARG A 18 6.34 -2.08 -13.37
CA ARG A 18 5.90 -3.49 -13.39
C ARG A 18 5.86 -4.15 -14.78
N GLY A 19 6.07 -3.42 -15.86
CA GLY A 19 6.45 -3.88 -17.21
C GLY A 19 5.67 -5.02 -17.88
N LEU A 20 4.61 -5.57 -17.28
CA LEU A 20 3.87 -6.69 -17.88
C LEU A 20 2.60 -6.21 -18.56
N THR A 21 2.46 -6.53 -19.84
CA THR A 21 1.18 -6.42 -20.52
C THR A 21 0.20 -7.48 -20.01
N GLN A 22 -1.10 -7.28 -20.23
CA GLN A 22 -2.12 -8.29 -19.90
C GLN A 22 -1.83 -9.65 -20.54
N GLN A 23 -1.29 -9.64 -21.77
CA GLN A 23 -0.90 -10.87 -22.46
C GLN A 23 0.26 -11.55 -21.73
N GLN A 24 1.31 -10.81 -21.39
CA GLN A 24 2.46 -11.35 -20.65
C GLN A 24 2.03 -11.89 -19.27
N LEU A 25 1.15 -11.17 -18.54
CA LEU A 25 0.61 -11.65 -17.28
C LEU A 25 -0.22 -12.92 -17.46
N ALA A 26 -1.02 -13.01 -18.53
CA ALA A 26 -1.76 -14.21 -18.87
C ALA A 26 -0.82 -15.39 -19.15
N ASP A 27 0.24 -15.16 -19.92
CA ASP A 27 1.23 -16.17 -20.26
C ASP A 27 2.02 -16.65 -19.04
N PHE A 28 2.49 -15.75 -18.18
CA PHE A 28 3.24 -16.08 -16.97
C PHE A 28 2.39 -16.74 -15.89
N SER A 29 1.15 -16.28 -15.71
CA SER A 29 0.23 -16.86 -14.73
C SER A 29 -0.40 -18.17 -15.22
N GLY A 30 -0.32 -18.46 -16.53
CA GLY A 30 -1.02 -19.58 -17.17
C GLY A 30 -2.54 -19.45 -17.09
N ILE A 31 -3.06 -18.22 -16.96
CA ILE A 31 -4.50 -17.92 -16.93
C ILE A 31 -4.90 -17.37 -18.29
N PRO A 32 -5.93 -17.93 -18.96
CA PRO A 32 -6.38 -17.40 -20.24
C PRO A 32 -6.71 -15.90 -20.17
N LEU A 33 -6.24 -15.11 -21.16
CA LEU A 33 -6.43 -13.66 -21.21
C LEU A 33 -7.90 -13.24 -21.01
N GLY A 34 -8.84 -13.99 -21.61
CA GLY A 34 -10.28 -13.73 -21.43
C GLY A 34 -10.78 -13.95 -20.00
N THR A 35 -10.12 -14.83 -19.23
CA THR A 35 -10.43 -15.04 -17.81
C THR A 35 -9.80 -13.93 -16.97
N LEU A 36 -8.55 -13.55 -17.27
CA LEU A 36 -7.88 -12.45 -16.60
C LEU A 36 -8.69 -11.14 -16.73
N LYS A 37 -9.18 -10.83 -17.94
CA LYS A 37 -10.06 -9.68 -18.18
C LYS A 37 -11.36 -9.73 -17.37
N LYS A 38 -11.94 -10.91 -17.13
CA LYS A 38 -13.13 -11.06 -16.28
C LYS A 38 -12.80 -10.81 -14.80
N TYR A 39 -11.59 -11.15 -14.35
CA TYR A 39 -11.13 -10.83 -13.01
C TYR A 39 -10.92 -9.32 -12.86
N GLU A 40 -10.33 -8.66 -13.86
CA GLU A 40 -10.14 -7.21 -13.89
C GLU A 40 -11.44 -6.43 -13.84
N THR A 41 -12.45 -6.86 -14.57
CA THR A 41 -13.75 -6.19 -14.64
C THR A 41 -14.69 -6.54 -13.48
N GLY A 42 -14.26 -7.42 -12.55
CA GLY A 42 -15.09 -7.88 -11.45
C GLY A 42 -16.21 -8.85 -11.86
N ASN A 43 -16.27 -9.21 -13.16
CA ASN A 43 -17.29 -10.16 -13.67
C ASN A 43 -17.06 -11.59 -13.15
N ARG A 44 -15.92 -11.86 -12.55
CA ARG A 44 -15.60 -13.12 -11.91
C ARG A 44 -14.59 -12.89 -10.79
N ASN A 45 -14.84 -13.42 -9.60
CA ASN A 45 -13.90 -13.41 -8.50
C ASN A 45 -12.95 -14.63 -8.60
N PRO A 46 -11.62 -14.41 -8.65
CA PRO A 46 -10.67 -15.50 -8.63
C PRO A 46 -10.65 -16.18 -7.26
N LYS A 47 -10.43 -17.49 -7.25
CA LYS A 47 -10.12 -18.24 -6.03
C LYS A 47 -8.66 -18.02 -5.63
N GLN A 48 -8.27 -18.53 -4.47
CA GLN A 48 -6.93 -18.34 -3.91
C GLN A 48 -5.80 -18.81 -4.85
N GLU A 49 -5.96 -19.97 -5.48
CA GLU A 49 -4.95 -20.53 -6.38
C GLU A 49 -4.72 -19.67 -7.65
N PRO A 50 -5.74 -19.22 -8.41
CA PRO A 50 -5.56 -18.23 -9.47
C PRO A 50 -4.98 -16.90 -8.98
N LEU A 51 -5.33 -16.41 -7.78
CA LEU A 51 -4.74 -15.20 -7.22
C LEU A 51 -3.24 -15.36 -6.98
N GLN A 52 -2.80 -16.49 -6.44
CA GLN A 52 -1.38 -16.78 -6.25
C GLN A 52 -0.63 -16.77 -7.60
N ARG A 53 -1.19 -17.41 -8.63
CA ARG A 53 -0.60 -17.43 -9.97
C ARG A 53 -0.51 -16.05 -10.63
N ILE A 54 -1.36 -15.11 -10.25
CA ILE A 54 -1.28 -13.70 -10.68
C ILE A 54 -0.23 -12.94 -9.84
N ALA A 55 -0.19 -13.19 -8.52
CA ALA A 55 0.72 -12.55 -7.60
C ALA A 55 2.20 -12.83 -7.90
N ASP A 56 2.50 -14.09 -8.23
CA ASP A 56 3.88 -14.57 -8.45
C ASP A 56 4.62 -13.77 -9.54
N PRO A 57 4.12 -13.63 -10.78
CA PRO A 57 4.79 -12.85 -11.82
C PRO A 57 4.79 -11.34 -11.56
N LEU A 58 3.88 -10.85 -10.72
CA LEU A 58 3.86 -9.45 -10.28
C LEU A 58 4.79 -9.19 -9.09
N HIS A 59 5.38 -10.23 -8.51
CA HIS A 59 6.21 -10.16 -7.30
C HIS A 59 5.53 -9.49 -6.10
N ILE A 60 4.21 -9.66 -5.98
CA ILE A 60 3.41 -9.15 -4.86
C ILE A 60 2.89 -10.27 -3.98
N SER A 61 2.54 -9.94 -2.74
CA SER A 61 1.87 -10.90 -1.86
C SER A 61 0.42 -11.11 -2.27
N ILE A 62 -0.08 -12.34 -2.15
CA ILE A 62 -1.51 -12.63 -2.36
C ILE A 62 -2.42 -11.80 -1.42
N THR A 63 -1.91 -11.40 -0.25
CA THR A 63 -2.62 -10.53 0.68
C THR A 63 -2.90 -9.14 0.12
N SER A 64 -2.12 -8.72 -0.90
CA SER A 64 -2.34 -7.46 -1.60
C SER A 64 -3.64 -7.42 -2.42
N PHE A 65 -4.23 -8.59 -2.69
CA PHE A 65 -5.53 -8.70 -3.35
C PHE A 65 -6.70 -8.77 -2.37
N GLN A 66 -6.44 -8.75 -1.08
CA GLN A 66 -7.46 -8.78 -0.05
C GLN A 66 -7.82 -7.34 0.35
N ASP A 67 -9.07 -6.98 0.20
CA ASP A 67 -9.59 -5.74 0.75
C ASP A 67 -9.63 -5.87 2.28
N ILE A 68 -8.72 -5.19 2.96
CA ILE A 68 -8.74 -5.09 4.42
C ILE A 68 -9.62 -3.89 4.76
N HIS A 69 -10.87 -4.17 5.10
CA HIS A 69 -11.77 -3.16 5.63
C HIS A 69 -11.62 -3.10 7.15
N LEU A 70 -11.14 -1.98 7.66
CA LEU A 70 -11.02 -1.71 9.08
C LEU A 70 -11.98 -0.58 9.43
N GLU A 71 -13.14 -0.93 9.98
CA GLU A 71 -14.17 0.04 10.35
C GLU A 71 -14.05 0.48 11.82
N THR A 72 -13.43 -0.36 12.65
CA THR A 72 -13.30 -0.11 14.07
C THR A 72 -11.86 -0.26 14.55
N ILE A 73 -11.53 0.47 15.63
CA ILE A 73 -10.19 0.36 16.25
C ILE A 73 -9.92 -1.05 16.79
N GLY A 74 -10.97 -1.79 17.14
CA GLY A 74 -10.85 -3.18 17.60
C GLY A 74 -10.34 -4.13 16.50
N GLU A 75 -10.61 -3.82 15.23
CA GLU A 75 -10.11 -4.57 14.08
C GLU A 75 -8.65 -4.24 13.78
N VAL A 76 -8.17 -3.05 14.14
CA VAL A 76 -6.77 -2.63 13.95
C VAL A 76 -5.82 -3.36 14.92
N ALA A 77 -6.25 -3.59 16.16
CA ALA A 77 -5.40 -4.14 17.22
C ALA A 77 -4.75 -5.50 16.86
N PRO A 78 -5.45 -6.49 16.28
CA PRO A 78 -4.86 -7.76 15.86
C PRO A 78 -3.75 -7.58 14.80
N TYR A 79 -3.91 -6.63 13.87
CA TYR A 79 -2.89 -6.33 12.85
C TYR A 79 -1.65 -5.68 13.47
N LEU A 80 -1.81 -4.74 14.39
CA LEU A 80 -0.69 -4.15 15.14
C LEU A 80 0.07 -5.22 15.91
N PHE A 81 -0.65 -6.16 16.55
CA PHE A 81 -0.04 -7.28 17.25
C PHE A 81 0.69 -8.24 16.30
N ALA A 82 0.12 -8.52 15.13
CA ALA A 82 0.78 -9.33 14.09
C ALA A 82 2.06 -8.66 13.58
N ILE A 83 2.03 -7.35 13.33
CA ILE A 83 3.20 -6.55 12.94
C ILE A 83 4.29 -6.62 14.00
N SER A 84 3.94 -6.64 15.30
CA SER A 84 4.92 -6.72 16.39
C SER A 84 5.76 -7.99 16.35
N LYS A 85 5.23 -9.08 15.82
CA LYS A 85 5.94 -10.37 15.72
C LYS A 85 7.04 -10.38 14.65
N VAL A 86 6.87 -9.61 13.57
CA VAL A 86 7.80 -9.56 12.43
C VAL A 86 8.63 -8.28 12.43
N GLY A 87 8.06 -7.16 12.88
CA GLY A 87 8.65 -5.83 12.80
C GLY A 87 9.54 -5.45 13.99
N LYS A 88 9.70 -6.32 15.01
CA LYS A 88 10.46 -6.02 16.23
C LYS A 88 10.06 -4.67 16.83
N VAL A 89 8.80 -4.54 17.21
CA VAL A 89 8.24 -3.32 17.79
C VAL A 89 8.92 -3.00 19.11
N GLN A 90 9.29 -1.75 19.29
CA GLN A 90 9.80 -1.18 20.52
C GLN A 90 8.81 -0.14 21.04
N PHE A 91 8.61 -0.13 22.35
CA PHE A 91 7.74 0.83 23.03
C PHE A 91 8.60 1.89 23.72
N HIS A 92 8.24 3.16 23.55
CA HIS A 92 8.88 4.31 24.13
C HIS A 92 7.85 5.16 24.88
N GLY A 93 8.31 5.88 25.89
CA GLY A 93 7.47 6.78 26.68
C GLY A 93 7.93 6.87 28.12
N ASN A 94 7.35 7.80 28.84
CA ASN A 94 7.57 7.93 30.27
C ASN A 94 6.94 6.75 31.01
N LYS A 95 7.54 6.37 32.14
CA LYS A 95 7.03 5.31 32.99
C LYS A 95 6.73 5.86 34.37
N ASP A 96 5.67 5.35 34.99
CA ASP A 96 5.33 5.61 36.36
C ASP A 96 6.27 4.86 37.34
N ALA A 97 6.00 5.01 38.66
CA ALA A 97 6.78 4.38 39.73
C ALA A 97 6.71 2.83 39.69
N ASP A 98 5.65 2.27 39.10
CA ASP A 98 5.44 0.83 38.94
C ASP A 98 6.05 0.31 37.58
N GLY A 99 6.68 1.18 36.80
CA GLY A 99 7.29 0.84 35.52
C GLY A 99 6.29 0.72 34.35
N LYS A 100 5.03 1.15 34.52
CA LYS A 100 4.01 1.16 33.49
C LYS A 100 4.11 2.44 32.65
N PHE A 101 3.85 2.31 31.36
CA PHE A 101 3.90 3.44 30.43
C PHE A 101 2.77 4.45 30.67
N ASP A 102 3.11 5.74 30.61
CA ASP A 102 2.15 6.84 30.55
C ASP A 102 1.51 6.87 29.14
N LEU A 103 0.17 6.78 29.11
CA LEU A 103 -0.62 6.76 27.89
C LEU A 103 -0.34 7.95 26.96
N ASN A 104 -0.11 9.15 27.51
CA ASN A 104 0.06 10.37 26.73
C ASN A 104 1.43 10.47 26.05
N THR A 105 2.42 9.69 26.52
CA THR A 105 3.78 9.70 25.99
C THR A 105 4.12 8.39 25.27
N LEU A 106 3.24 7.39 25.30
CA LEU A 106 3.47 6.09 24.68
C LEU A 106 3.55 6.22 23.16
N THR A 107 4.68 5.80 22.61
CA THR A 107 4.92 5.68 21.18
C THR A 107 5.51 4.32 20.82
N ILE A 108 5.43 3.95 19.57
CA ILE A 108 6.04 2.73 19.05
C ILE A 108 7.07 3.05 17.97
N SER A 109 8.11 2.22 17.88
CA SER A 109 9.03 2.21 16.76
C SER A 109 9.30 0.78 16.32
N PHE A 110 9.86 0.63 15.12
CA PHE A 110 10.21 -0.66 14.55
C PHE A 110 11.74 -0.76 14.41
N ASP A 111 12.31 -1.90 14.83
CA ASP A 111 13.73 -2.17 14.62
C ASP A 111 13.99 -2.96 13.33
N SER A 112 13.32 -2.55 12.27
CA SER A 112 13.49 -3.08 10.92
C SER A 112 13.91 -1.93 9.99
N PRO A 113 15.11 -1.98 9.36
CA PRO A 113 15.53 -0.95 8.41
C PRO A 113 14.53 -0.76 7.28
N VAL A 114 13.93 -1.83 6.77
CA VAL A 114 12.92 -1.80 5.70
C VAL A 114 11.68 -1.05 6.16
N LEU A 115 11.13 -1.39 7.35
CA LEU A 115 9.97 -0.70 7.89
C LEU A 115 10.26 0.76 8.24
N LYS A 116 11.45 1.07 8.78
CA LYS A 116 11.85 2.46 9.06
C LYS A 116 11.91 3.30 7.79
N HIS A 117 12.51 2.74 6.73
CA HIS A 117 12.58 3.42 5.44
C HIS A 117 11.20 3.66 4.86
N PHE A 118 10.35 2.64 4.85
CA PHE A 118 8.98 2.72 4.39
C PHE A 118 8.18 3.77 5.19
N LEU A 119 8.25 3.73 6.53
CA LEU A 119 7.55 4.71 7.38
C LEU A 119 8.04 6.15 7.11
N LYS A 120 9.34 6.32 6.83
CA LYS A 120 9.88 7.63 6.44
C LYS A 120 9.28 8.10 5.11
N GLU A 121 9.28 7.24 4.08
CA GLU A 121 8.68 7.57 2.77
C GLU A 121 7.20 7.91 2.91
N TRP A 122 6.46 7.13 3.69
CA TRP A 122 5.05 7.41 3.97
C TRP A 122 4.85 8.75 4.67
N ALA A 123 5.62 9.02 5.72
CA ALA A 123 5.54 10.28 6.45
C ALA A 123 5.87 11.50 5.56
N ASP A 124 6.93 11.40 4.74
CA ASP A 124 7.32 12.46 3.80
C ASP A 124 6.22 12.68 2.75
N SER A 125 5.67 11.61 2.18
CA SER A 125 4.58 11.70 1.20
C SER A 125 3.32 12.29 1.82
N LYS A 126 2.99 11.90 3.06
CA LYS A 126 1.83 12.43 3.76
C LYS A 126 1.91 13.95 3.97
N VAL A 127 3.07 14.48 4.30
CA VAL A 127 3.28 15.95 4.43
C VAL A 127 2.94 16.65 3.11
N ILE A 128 3.34 16.09 1.97
CA ILE A 128 3.05 16.66 0.65
C ILE A 128 1.55 16.55 0.33
N ILE A 129 0.96 15.39 0.57
CA ILE A 129 -0.47 15.13 0.33
C ILE A 129 -1.33 16.08 1.16
N ASP A 130 -1.05 16.20 2.47
CA ASP A 130 -1.79 17.08 3.38
C ASP A 130 -1.66 18.54 2.92
N HIS A 131 -0.47 19.00 2.52
CA HIS A 131 -0.26 20.35 2.00
C HIS A 131 -1.06 20.63 0.72
N LEU A 132 -1.07 19.69 -0.24
CA LEU A 132 -1.84 19.82 -1.47
C LEU A 132 -3.35 19.86 -1.19
N ARG A 133 -3.84 19.04 -0.27
CA ARG A 133 -5.26 19.01 0.13
C ARG A 133 -5.66 20.30 0.87
N ASP A 134 -4.80 20.80 1.75
CA ASP A 134 -5.02 22.08 2.44
C ASP A 134 -5.04 23.25 1.45
N GLU A 135 -4.07 23.32 0.52
CA GLU A 135 -4.04 24.35 -0.52
C GLU A 135 -5.28 24.28 -1.42
N ALA A 136 -5.74 23.08 -1.79
CA ALA A 136 -6.96 22.88 -2.55
C ALA A 136 -8.20 23.39 -1.81
N GLN A 137 -8.26 23.24 -0.47
CA GLN A 137 -9.39 23.71 0.33
C GLN A 137 -9.54 25.23 0.28
N PHE A 138 -8.44 25.97 0.19
CA PHE A 138 -8.42 27.43 0.16
C PHE A 138 -8.35 28.01 -1.26
N SER A 139 -8.27 27.19 -2.29
CA SER A 139 -8.20 27.64 -3.68
C SER A 139 -9.56 28.20 -4.14
N PRO A 140 -9.63 29.42 -4.67
CA PRO A 140 -10.86 30.01 -5.20
C PRO A 140 -11.21 29.48 -6.60
N ASP A 141 -10.29 28.86 -7.30
CA ASP A 141 -10.42 28.36 -8.66
C ASP A 141 -10.62 26.82 -8.66
N GLU A 142 -11.78 26.39 -9.17
CA GLU A 142 -12.14 24.96 -9.23
C GLU A 142 -11.17 24.13 -10.09
N THR A 143 -10.55 24.72 -11.13
CA THR A 143 -9.58 24.02 -11.97
C THR A 143 -8.29 23.74 -11.18
N THR A 144 -7.79 24.74 -10.49
CA THR A 144 -6.61 24.61 -9.61
C THR A 144 -6.89 23.65 -8.47
N LYS A 145 -8.07 23.74 -7.85
CA LYS A 145 -8.49 22.82 -6.81
C LYS A 145 -8.51 21.37 -7.28
N ALA A 146 -9.13 21.12 -8.44
CA ALA A 146 -9.18 19.78 -9.03
C ALA A 146 -7.77 19.25 -9.36
N PHE A 147 -6.87 20.09 -9.87
CA PHE A 147 -5.47 19.72 -10.14
C PHE A 147 -4.73 19.33 -8.86
N LEU A 148 -4.86 20.11 -7.77
CA LEU A 148 -4.18 19.84 -6.50
C LEU A 148 -4.68 18.55 -5.87
N LEU A 149 -6.00 18.31 -5.86
CA LEU A 149 -6.58 17.08 -5.36
C LEU A 149 -6.13 15.86 -6.17
N ASN A 150 -6.15 15.98 -7.51
CA ASN A 150 -5.70 14.89 -8.38
C ASN A 150 -4.22 14.56 -8.14
N ARG A 151 -3.38 15.58 -7.94
CA ARG A 151 -1.96 15.38 -7.63
C ARG A 151 -1.74 14.70 -6.28
N ALA A 152 -2.54 15.06 -5.26
CA ALA A 152 -2.50 14.40 -3.96
C ALA A 152 -2.89 12.91 -4.08
N ASP A 153 -3.95 12.61 -4.84
CA ASP A 153 -4.42 11.25 -5.06
C ASP A 153 -3.40 10.41 -5.87
N GLU A 154 -2.72 10.99 -6.86
CA GLU A 154 -1.63 10.33 -7.60
C GLU A 154 -0.49 9.90 -6.66
N ILE A 155 -0.04 10.80 -5.76
CA ILE A 155 1.04 10.50 -4.80
C ILE A 155 0.60 9.40 -3.84
N GLU A 156 -0.64 9.45 -3.35
CA GLU A 156 -1.18 8.42 -2.46
C GLU A 156 -1.24 7.05 -3.15
N GLN A 157 -1.68 7.02 -4.41
CA GLN A 157 -1.70 5.80 -5.23
C GLN A 157 -0.30 5.25 -5.50
N GLU A 158 0.67 6.09 -5.83
CA GLU A 158 2.07 5.68 -6.00
C GLU A 158 2.63 5.06 -4.71
N LEU A 159 2.31 5.65 -3.56
CA LEU A 159 2.72 5.13 -2.27
C LEU A 159 2.10 3.75 -2.01
N GLU A 160 0.79 3.59 -2.22
CA GLU A 160 0.09 2.31 -2.08
C GLU A 160 0.71 1.22 -2.96
N LEU A 161 1.06 1.53 -4.20
CA LEU A 161 1.73 0.60 -5.12
C LEU A 161 3.08 0.13 -4.57
N ARG A 162 3.89 1.05 -4.03
CA ARG A 162 5.17 0.70 -3.42
C ARG A 162 5.02 -0.17 -2.17
N MET A 163 3.95 0.05 -1.40
CA MET A 163 3.65 -0.75 -0.20
C MET A 163 3.40 -2.21 -0.50
N VAL A 164 2.79 -2.51 -1.65
CA VAL A 164 2.46 -3.88 -2.05
C VAL A 164 3.62 -4.61 -2.69
N ASP A 165 4.61 -3.89 -3.22
CA ASP A 165 5.77 -4.47 -3.87
C ASP A 165 6.90 -4.73 -2.86
N SER A 166 6.97 -5.96 -2.36
CA SER A 166 8.00 -6.36 -1.39
C SER A 166 9.44 -6.22 -1.91
N GLN A 167 9.66 -6.30 -3.23
CA GLN A 167 11.00 -6.11 -3.82
C GLN A 167 11.37 -4.63 -3.86
N MET A 168 10.44 -3.76 -4.18
CA MET A 168 10.66 -2.31 -4.12
C MET A 168 10.98 -1.85 -2.70
N LEU A 169 10.25 -2.34 -1.70
CA LEU A 169 10.52 -2.04 -0.29
C LEU A 169 11.94 -2.46 0.13
N ILE A 170 12.41 -3.63 -0.32
CA ILE A 170 13.75 -4.13 0.00
C ILE A 170 14.83 -3.34 -0.75
N GLN A 171 14.59 -2.95 -2.00
CA GLN A 171 15.56 -2.20 -2.81
C GLN A 171 15.71 -0.76 -2.31
N SER A 172 14.62 -0.09 -1.94
CA SER A 172 14.68 1.26 -1.40
C SER A 172 15.40 1.33 -0.06
N ALA A 173 15.33 0.29 0.77
CA ALA A 173 16.05 0.21 2.03
C ALA A 173 17.58 -0.06 1.90
N LYS A 174 18.07 -0.36 0.68
CA LYS A 174 19.51 -0.60 0.41
C LYS A 174 20.25 0.64 -0.11
N LYS A 175 19.54 1.70 -0.45
CA LYS A 175 20.09 3.02 -0.82
C LYS A 175 20.27 3.89 0.41
#